data_b59476b83152f3c6856d75e9e3ef20af
#
_entry.id   b59476b83152f3c6856d75e9e3ef20af
#
_cell.length_a   1.000
_cell.length_b   1.000
_cell.length_c   1.000
_cell.angle_alpha   90.00
_cell.angle_beta   90.00
_cell.angle_gamma   90.00
#
_symmetry.space_group_name_H-M   'P 1'
#
loop_
_entity.id
_entity.type
_entity.pdbx_description
1 polymer ?
#
loop_
_entity_poly.entity_id
_entity_poly.type
_entity_poly.pdbx_seq_one_letter_code
_entity_poly.pdbx_strand_id
1 'polypeptide(L)'
;MLRRDYFWVAPVLVAGLLARILGIGNYPFPNDDEGTYLAQAWAVRHGELAHYTYWYDHPPLGWMQLAAVSWLPDRLLPGLPTFVQGRIAMLPVAAASMVLVFVIGRRLGLARPAAAAAMLLYALSPLAVVLHRQIYLDNFAVLWVLVSFAFALSPRRHLWHHAAAGMAFAVAVLSKETVAVLLPVLLVTLWQGSHPRTRTFSFAGFGSGFVLTGLFYPLYALLKGELLPGAGHVSLLGTLKFQLGGREGSGSAFAEGTDAHQLFAGWLDRDPHLLIGGAAAAVCAFAVRRLRPAALAVLVLALVALRPGGYLPQMYIVQALPFLALTAAGLAEAAVNALPGRARPVADPAGAAAGGPPARPWPRTAAALAAVALAAVITAPHWYEQDRAAVRADDNGVYRDAARWLRETPVGDRDRVRVVTDGVLWLDAVEAGYRPGTGVVWHYKLDQDPAVTRTLPHGWKDIDYVVSTPALRGEREHLPTLRDLFAHGTPVATFGEGGGRIDILRIDDE
;
A
#
# COMPACT_ATOMS: atom_id res chain seq x y z
N MET A 1 -0.39 -3.73 -24.99
CA MET A 1 -0.31 -2.29 -25.33
C MET A 1 0.11 -2.15 -26.79
N LEU A 2 -0.55 -1.26 -27.56
CA LEU A 2 -0.15 -0.96 -28.91
C LEU A 2 1.09 -0.04 -28.88
N ARG A 3 1.95 -0.09 -29.92
CA ARG A 3 3.18 0.74 -30.03
C ARG A 3 2.93 2.24 -29.73
N ARG A 4 1.73 2.75 -30.05
CA ARG A 4 1.31 4.13 -29.78
C ARG A 4 1.00 4.44 -28.30
N ASP A 5 0.81 3.43 -27.45
CA ASP A 5 0.50 3.65 -26.03
C ASP A 5 1.77 3.98 -25.23
N TYR A 6 2.95 3.52 -25.68
CA TYR A 6 4.24 3.82 -25.03
C TYR A 6 4.53 5.32 -24.93
N PHE A 7 4.16 6.11 -25.95
CA PHE A 7 4.34 7.57 -25.91
C PHE A 7 3.56 8.26 -24.78
N TRP A 8 2.46 7.65 -24.33
CA TRP A 8 1.64 8.17 -23.25
C TRP A 8 2.08 7.63 -21.87
N VAL A 9 2.55 6.41 -21.82
CA VAL A 9 2.88 5.72 -20.57
C VAL A 9 4.31 6.02 -20.12
N ALA A 10 5.30 5.99 -21.02
CA ALA A 10 6.69 6.08 -20.64
C ALA A 10 7.06 7.39 -19.90
N PRO A 11 6.70 8.59 -20.38
CA PRO A 11 7.06 9.82 -19.67
C PRO A 11 6.40 9.92 -18.29
N VAL A 12 5.14 9.48 -18.16
CA VAL A 12 4.45 9.48 -16.87
C VAL A 12 5.07 8.46 -15.91
N LEU A 13 5.43 7.29 -16.42
CA LEU A 13 6.09 6.25 -15.62
C LEU A 13 7.44 6.72 -15.10
N VAL A 14 8.26 7.34 -15.97
CA VAL A 14 9.56 7.90 -15.58
C VAL A 14 9.37 8.99 -14.51
N ALA A 15 8.49 9.94 -14.73
CA ALA A 15 8.22 11.00 -13.75
C ALA A 15 7.76 10.44 -12.39
N GLY A 16 6.82 9.47 -12.41
CA GLY A 16 6.32 8.83 -11.21
C GLY A 16 7.37 8.00 -10.48
N LEU A 17 8.29 7.34 -11.18
CA LEU A 17 9.41 6.62 -10.58
C LEU A 17 10.45 7.57 -10.01
N LEU A 18 10.78 8.65 -10.71
CA LEU A 18 11.69 9.68 -10.19
C LEU A 18 11.16 10.31 -8.92
N ALA A 19 9.86 10.64 -8.86
CA ALA A 19 9.23 11.16 -7.66
C ALA A 19 9.34 10.20 -6.47
N ARG A 20 9.39 8.88 -6.69
CA ARG A 20 9.51 7.87 -5.64
C ARG A 20 10.94 7.58 -5.24
N ILE A 21 11.87 7.52 -6.18
CA ILE A 21 13.25 7.13 -5.90
C ILE A 21 14.07 8.26 -5.25
N LEU A 22 13.77 9.52 -5.60
CA LEU A 22 14.49 10.66 -5.04
C LEU A 22 14.14 10.83 -3.56
N GLY A 23 15.12 10.66 -2.68
CA GLY A 23 14.94 10.75 -1.23
C GLY A 23 14.25 9.53 -0.57
N ILE A 24 14.16 8.38 -1.25
CA ILE A 24 13.48 7.16 -0.74
C ILE A 24 14.04 6.66 0.60
N GLY A 25 15.33 6.80 0.83
CA GLY A 25 15.99 6.43 2.08
C GLY A 25 15.90 7.49 3.17
N ASN A 26 15.44 8.70 2.84
CA ASN A 26 15.44 9.83 3.75
C ASN A 26 14.04 10.14 4.30
N TYR A 27 12.99 9.86 3.53
CA TYR A 27 11.60 10.19 3.85
C TYR A 27 10.63 9.20 3.16
N PRO A 28 9.50 8.84 3.76
CA PRO A 28 8.99 9.25 5.08
C PRO A 28 9.67 8.52 6.23
N PHE A 29 9.37 8.97 7.47
CA PHE A 29 9.81 8.29 8.69
C PHE A 29 9.38 6.82 8.64
N PRO A 30 10.26 5.85 9.07
CA PRO A 30 9.94 4.45 8.96
C PRO A 30 8.77 4.08 9.87
N ASN A 31 7.87 3.24 9.36
CA ASN A 31 6.79 2.66 10.13
C ASN A 31 7.21 1.27 10.63
N ASP A 32 6.79 0.88 11.84
CA ASP A 32 7.13 -0.43 12.41
C ASP A 32 6.63 -1.61 11.55
N ASP A 33 5.52 -1.43 10.83
CA ASP A 33 5.01 -2.39 9.84
C ASP A 33 6.04 -2.69 8.74
N GLU A 34 6.85 -1.70 8.30
CA GLU A 34 7.88 -1.91 7.27
C GLU A 34 8.93 -2.91 7.76
N GLY A 35 9.38 -2.76 8.99
CA GLY A 35 10.35 -3.67 9.60
C GLY A 35 9.76 -5.05 9.85
N THR A 36 8.51 -5.11 10.34
CA THR A 36 7.78 -6.37 10.53
C THR A 36 7.69 -7.18 9.24
N TYR A 37 7.30 -6.54 8.13
CA TYR A 37 7.16 -7.24 6.85
C TYR A 37 8.52 -7.65 6.27
N LEU A 38 9.57 -6.88 6.50
CA LEU A 38 10.94 -7.26 6.13
C LEU A 38 11.44 -8.47 6.94
N ALA A 39 11.22 -8.50 8.25
CA ALA A 39 11.57 -9.64 9.09
C ALA A 39 10.84 -10.92 8.65
N GLN A 40 9.56 -10.81 8.32
CA GLN A 40 8.77 -11.93 7.77
C GLN A 40 9.25 -12.36 6.37
N ALA A 41 9.58 -11.40 5.49
CA ALA A 41 10.16 -11.71 4.18
C ALA A 41 11.53 -12.40 4.32
N TRP A 42 12.34 -11.98 5.27
CA TRP A 42 13.59 -12.65 5.62
C TRP A 42 13.34 -14.08 6.09
N ALA A 43 12.36 -14.32 6.98
CA ALA A 43 12.00 -15.65 7.47
C ALA A 43 11.56 -16.58 6.31
N VAL A 44 10.74 -16.08 5.36
CA VAL A 44 10.33 -16.83 4.16
C VAL A 44 11.55 -17.30 3.35
N ARG A 45 12.56 -16.46 3.20
CA ARG A 45 13.80 -16.83 2.48
C ARG A 45 14.64 -17.87 3.24
N HIS A 46 14.38 -18.03 4.54
CA HIS A 46 15.03 -19.05 5.40
C HIS A 46 14.13 -20.27 5.66
N GLY A 47 13.00 -20.40 4.92
CA GLY A 47 12.12 -21.57 4.98
C GLY A 47 11.05 -21.51 6.07
N GLU A 48 10.89 -20.38 6.73
CA GLU A 48 9.87 -20.13 7.75
C GLU A 48 8.83 -19.13 7.27
N LEU A 49 7.58 -19.24 7.71
CA LEU A 49 6.53 -18.29 7.35
C LEU A 49 6.65 -16.97 8.10
N ALA A 50 7.08 -17.04 9.35
CA ALA A 50 7.40 -15.93 10.24
C ALA A 50 8.48 -16.38 11.21
N HIS A 51 9.39 -15.48 11.61
CA HIS A 51 10.46 -15.82 12.56
C HIS A 51 9.96 -15.99 13.99
N TYR A 52 8.95 -15.20 14.38
CA TYR A 52 8.24 -15.31 15.65
C TYR A 52 6.90 -16.08 15.47
N THR A 53 6.17 -16.28 16.58
CA THR A 53 4.85 -16.87 16.52
C THR A 53 3.97 -16.13 15.50
N TYR A 54 3.44 -16.86 14.51
CA TYR A 54 2.57 -16.30 13.50
C TYR A 54 1.14 -16.19 14.04
N TRP A 55 0.65 -14.99 14.19
CA TRP A 55 -0.64 -14.72 14.85
C TRP A 55 -1.84 -14.64 13.91
N TYR A 56 -1.68 -14.92 12.63
CA TYR A 56 -2.75 -14.81 11.62
C TYR A 56 -3.32 -13.40 11.47
N ASP A 57 -2.62 -12.37 11.93
CA ASP A 57 -3.01 -10.96 11.84
C ASP A 57 -3.19 -10.49 10.41
N HIS A 58 -2.35 -10.97 9.51
CA HIS A 58 -2.47 -10.79 8.05
C HIS A 58 -2.18 -12.09 7.32
N PRO A 59 -2.81 -12.32 6.13
CA PRO A 59 -2.44 -13.43 5.26
C PRO A 59 -1.00 -13.27 4.74
N PRO A 60 -0.24 -14.38 4.59
CA PRO A 60 1.21 -14.32 4.40
C PRO A 60 1.67 -13.95 3.00
N LEU A 61 0.80 -13.96 2.00
CA LEU A 61 1.20 -13.82 0.60
C LEU A 61 1.82 -12.45 0.29
N GLY A 62 1.47 -11.41 1.08
CA GLY A 62 2.06 -10.08 0.93
C GLY A 62 3.57 -10.08 1.16
N TRP A 63 4.02 -10.59 2.31
CA TRP A 63 5.48 -10.62 2.58
C TRP A 63 6.19 -11.77 1.86
N MET A 64 5.48 -12.81 1.41
CA MET A 64 6.07 -13.79 0.47
C MET A 64 6.42 -13.14 -0.86
N GLN A 65 5.58 -12.23 -1.38
CA GLN A 65 5.89 -11.43 -2.56
C GLN A 65 7.05 -10.45 -2.28
N LEU A 66 7.06 -9.82 -1.09
CA LEU A 66 8.17 -8.97 -0.67
C LEU A 66 9.48 -9.78 -0.65
N ALA A 67 9.49 -10.99 -0.10
CA ALA A 67 10.65 -11.90 -0.11
C ALA A 67 11.17 -12.16 -1.53
N ALA A 68 10.25 -12.32 -2.50
CA ALA A 68 10.59 -12.56 -3.89
C ALA A 68 11.18 -11.33 -4.61
N VAL A 69 10.85 -10.10 -4.18
CA VAL A 69 11.35 -8.88 -4.85
C VAL A 69 12.50 -8.21 -4.10
N SER A 70 12.63 -8.40 -2.79
CA SER A 70 13.66 -7.76 -1.97
C SER A 70 15.05 -8.39 -2.14
N TRP A 71 15.15 -9.65 -2.54
CA TRP A 71 16.44 -10.35 -2.70
C TRP A 71 17.43 -9.61 -3.64
N LEU A 72 16.90 -8.89 -4.62
CA LEU A 72 17.74 -8.19 -5.60
C LEU A 72 18.36 -6.91 -5.04
N PRO A 73 17.60 -5.97 -4.42
CA PRO A 73 18.21 -4.84 -3.70
C PRO A 73 19.17 -5.26 -2.58
N ASP A 74 18.82 -6.27 -1.79
CA ASP A 74 19.67 -6.79 -0.71
C ASP A 74 21.03 -7.22 -1.25
N ARG A 75 21.06 -7.88 -2.40
CA ARG A 75 22.30 -8.36 -3.03
C ARG A 75 23.10 -7.27 -3.74
N LEU A 76 22.41 -6.29 -4.35
CA LEU A 76 23.08 -5.24 -5.13
C LEU A 76 23.50 -4.04 -4.28
N LEU A 77 22.89 -3.82 -3.13
CA LEU A 77 23.03 -2.65 -2.29
C LEU A 77 23.27 -3.01 -0.81
N PRO A 78 24.19 -3.93 -0.48
CA PRO A 78 24.35 -4.49 0.87
C PRO A 78 24.80 -3.44 1.91
N GLY A 79 25.27 -2.27 1.48
CA GLY A 79 25.70 -1.20 2.40
C GLY A 79 24.56 -0.28 2.86
N LEU A 80 23.36 -0.39 2.27
CA LEU A 80 22.21 0.40 2.69
C LEU A 80 21.48 -0.26 3.86
N PRO A 81 20.83 0.52 4.76
CA PRO A 81 19.90 -0.01 5.75
C PRO A 81 18.82 -0.88 5.10
N THR A 82 18.38 -1.92 5.78
CA THR A 82 17.48 -2.94 5.24
C THR A 82 16.11 -2.35 4.84
N PHE A 83 15.59 -1.36 5.59
CA PHE A 83 14.35 -0.68 5.20
C PHE A 83 14.49 0.11 3.88
N VAL A 84 15.67 0.67 3.59
CA VAL A 84 15.92 1.37 2.30
C VAL A 84 15.94 0.36 1.15
N GLN A 85 16.59 -0.78 1.33
CA GLN A 85 16.61 -1.87 0.36
C GLN A 85 15.18 -2.37 0.07
N GLY A 86 14.37 -2.57 1.12
CA GLY A 86 12.97 -2.97 1.00
C GLY A 86 12.11 -1.94 0.28
N ARG A 87 12.30 -0.63 0.54
CA ARG A 87 11.63 0.45 -0.18
C ARG A 87 11.97 0.47 -1.67
N ILE A 88 13.23 0.21 -2.03
CA ILE A 88 13.65 0.07 -3.43
C ILE A 88 12.95 -1.13 -4.08
N ALA A 89 12.77 -2.23 -3.34
CA ALA A 89 12.02 -3.40 -3.81
C ALA A 89 10.54 -3.10 -4.12
N MET A 90 9.95 -2.04 -3.55
CA MET A 90 8.57 -1.63 -3.84
C MET A 90 8.42 -0.85 -5.17
N LEU A 91 9.49 -0.34 -5.76
CA LEU A 91 9.42 0.46 -7.01
C LEU A 91 8.79 -0.29 -8.19
N PRO A 92 9.09 -1.58 -8.46
CA PRO A 92 8.41 -2.36 -9.49
C PRO A 92 6.90 -2.50 -9.25
N VAL A 93 6.47 -2.63 -7.98
CA VAL A 93 5.05 -2.73 -7.59
C VAL A 93 4.32 -1.42 -7.91
N ALA A 94 4.92 -0.28 -7.54
CA ALA A 94 4.41 1.04 -7.89
C ALA A 94 4.36 1.27 -9.41
N ALA A 95 5.40 0.89 -10.14
CA ALA A 95 5.46 0.99 -11.60
C ALA A 95 4.34 0.19 -12.27
N ALA A 96 4.14 -1.06 -11.86
CA ALA A 96 3.09 -1.92 -12.38
C ALA A 96 1.69 -1.36 -12.08
N SER A 97 1.47 -0.84 -10.87
CA SER A 97 0.21 -0.20 -10.47
C SER A 97 -0.10 1.03 -11.33
N MET A 98 0.88 1.90 -11.58
CA MET A 98 0.74 3.06 -12.49
C MET A 98 0.33 2.62 -13.89
N VAL A 99 1.01 1.62 -14.47
CA VAL A 99 0.68 1.10 -15.80
C VAL A 99 -0.72 0.50 -15.83
N LEU A 100 -1.14 -0.20 -14.77
CA LEU A 100 -2.48 -0.79 -14.68
C LEU A 100 -3.57 0.27 -14.60
N VAL A 101 -3.35 1.42 -13.96
CA VAL A 101 -4.31 2.55 -13.99
C VAL A 101 -4.53 3.01 -15.43
N PHE A 102 -3.48 3.18 -16.23
CA PHE A 102 -3.61 3.47 -17.65
C PHE A 102 -4.40 2.38 -18.39
N VAL A 103 -4.05 1.11 -18.19
CA VAL A 103 -4.70 -0.03 -18.85
C VAL A 103 -6.20 -0.10 -18.49
N ILE A 104 -6.54 0.10 -17.22
CA ILE A 104 -7.94 0.10 -16.75
C ILE A 104 -8.68 1.31 -17.38
N GLY A 105 -8.10 2.50 -17.38
CA GLY A 105 -8.67 3.66 -18.06
C GLY A 105 -8.99 3.36 -19.52
N ARG A 106 -8.07 2.73 -20.25
CA ARG A 106 -8.28 2.28 -21.64
C ARG A 106 -9.42 1.25 -21.75
N ARG A 107 -9.53 0.32 -20.79
CA ARG A 107 -10.58 -0.72 -20.77
C ARG A 107 -11.96 -0.17 -20.37
N LEU A 108 -11.98 0.90 -19.60
CA LEU A 108 -13.18 1.70 -19.32
C LEU A 108 -13.60 2.57 -20.53
N GLY A 109 -12.84 2.53 -21.63
CA GLY A 109 -13.15 3.27 -22.86
C GLY A 109 -12.68 4.73 -22.84
N LEU A 110 -11.76 5.11 -21.95
CA LEU A 110 -11.14 6.43 -21.99
C LEU A 110 -10.19 6.55 -23.20
N ALA A 111 -10.13 7.73 -23.81
CA ALA A 111 -9.13 8.06 -24.81
C ALA A 111 -7.71 7.98 -24.18
N ARG A 112 -6.67 7.83 -25.02
CA ARG A 112 -5.29 7.75 -24.52
C ARG A 112 -4.88 8.92 -23.61
N PRO A 113 -5.18 10.19 -23.98
CA PRO A 113 -4.86 11.33 -23.13
C PRO A 113 -5.54 11.26 -21.76
N ALA A 114 -6.81 10.89 -21.68
CA ALA A 114 -7.55 10.78 -20.42
C ALA A 114 -7.06 9.61 -19.56
N ALA A 115 -6.72 8.47 -20.17
CA ALA A 115 -6.10 7.37 -19.45
C ALA A 115 -4.68 7.73 -18.93
N ALA A 116 -3.91 8.50 -19.72
CA ALA A 116 -2.63 9.03 -19.27
C ALA A 116 -2.78 10.07 -18.16
N ALA A 117 -3.81 10.92 -18.22
CA ALA A 117 -4.14 11.86 -17.14
C ALA A 117 -4.50 11.11 -15.83
N ALA A 118 -5.30 10.03 -15.89
CA ALA A 118 -5.57 9.19 -14.72
C ALA A 118 -4.27 8.60 -14.15
N MET A 119 -3.41 8.06 -15.02
CA MET A 119 -2.10 7.55 -14.61
C MET A 119 -1.23 8.65 -13.99
N LEU A 120 -1.22 9.87 -14.56
CA LEU A 120 -0.44 11.01 -14.07
C LEU A 120 -0.93 11.48 -12.69
N LEU A 121 -2.24 11.62 -12.50
CA LEU A 121 -2.84 11.96 -11.22
C LEU A 121 -2.42 10.95 -10.13
N TYR A 122 -2.49 9.65 -10.43
CA TYR A 122 -2.05 8.62 -9.51
C TYR A 122 -0.52 8.60 -9.31
N ALA A 123 0.25 8.83 -10.37
CA ALA A 123 1.71 8.78 -10.33
C ALA A 123 2.34 9.93 -9.53
N LEU A 124 1.75 11.13 -9.59
CA LEU A 124 2.28 12.35 -8.97
C LEU A 124 1.44 12.85 -7.79
N SER A 125 0.40 12.13 -7.36
CA SER A 125 -0.28 12.42 -6.08
C SER A 125 0.73 12.32 -4.94
N PRO A 126 0.89 13.38 -4.09
CA PRO A 126 1.84 13.34 -2.97
C PRO A 126 1.56 12.21 -1.98
N LEU A 127 0.29 11.85 -1.77
CA LEU A 127 -0.09 10.67 -1.00
C LEU A 127 0.41 9.38 -1.64
N ALA A 128 0.20 9.20 -2.94
CA ALA A 128 0.67 8.01 -3.65
C ALA A 128 2.22 7.94 -3.68
N VAL A 129 2.90 9.08 -3.84
CA VAL A 129 4.37 9.13 -3.82
C VAL A 129 4.90 8.65 -2.47
N VAL A 130 4.40 9.20 -1.38
CA VAL A 130 4.88 8.88 -0.02
C VAL A 130 4.54 7.45 0.38
N LEU A 131 3.28 7.03 0.20
CA LEU A 131 2.82 5.71 0.64
C LEU A 131 3.39 4.56 -0.22
N HIS A 132 3.73 4.81 -1.49
CA HIS A 132 4.41 3.81 -2.32
C HIS A 132 5.92 3.71 -2.08
N ARG A 133 6.52 4.66 -1.37
CA ARG A 133 7.90 4.51 -0.89
C ARG A 133 7.97 3.52 0.26
N GLN A 134 6.92 3.42 1.08
CA GLN A 134 6.88 2.56 2.26
C GLN A 134 6.53 1.11 1.90
N ILE A 135 6.98 0.19 2.74
CA ILE A 135 6.80 -1.25 2.56
C ILE A 135 5.45 -1.64 3.18
N TYR A 136 4.35 -1.28 2.49
CA TYR A 136 3.02 -1.67 2.89
C TYR A 136 2.50 -2.84 2.05
N LEU A 137 1.89 -3.82 2.70
CA LEU A 137 1.23 -4.95 2.02
C LEU A 137 0.05 -4.47 1.17
N ASP A 138 -0.54 -3.34 1.51
CA ASP A 138 -1.58 -2.66 0.75
C ASP A 138 -1.13 -2.32 -0.69
N ASN A 139 0.14 -2.01 -0.90
CA ASN A 139 0.68 -1.76 -2.24
C ASN A 139 0.62 -3.00 -3.13
N PHE A 140 0.93 -4.20 -2.58
CA PHE A 140 0.75 -5.48 -3.28
C PHE A 140 -0.73 -5.78 -3.50
N ALA A 141 -1.56 -5.59 -2.47
CA ALA A 141 -2.98 -5.86 -2.56
C ALA A 141 -3.64 -4.98 -3.65
N VAL A 142 -3.34 -3.68 -3.68
CA VAL A 142 -3.83 -2.76 -4.73
C VAL A 142 -3.35 -3.15 -6.11
N LEU A 143 -2.08 -3.53 -6.27
CA LEU A 143 -1.58 -4.06 -7.54
C LEU A 143 -2.46 -5.20 -8.06
N TRP A 144 -2.77 -6.20 -7.20
CA TRP A 144 -3.56 -7.36 -7.59
C TRP A 144 -5.05 -7.03 -7.75
N VAL A 145 -5.59 -6.09 -7.00
CA VAL A 145 -6.93 -5.52 -7.26
C VAL A 145 -6.97 -4.94 -8.67
N LEU A 146 -5.99 -4.10 -9.05
CA LEU A 146 -5.92 -3.52 -10.39
C LEU A 146 -5.75 -4.58 -11.48
N VAL A 147 -4.97 -5.64 -11.24
CA VAL A 147 -4.88 -6.80 -12.15
C VAL A 147 -6.23 -7.47 -12.31
N SER A 148 -6.97 -7.67 -11.21
CA SER A 148 -8.32 -8.25 -11.24
C SER A 148 -9.28 -7.38 -12.07
N PHE A 149 -9.32 -6.07 -11.83
CA PHE A 149 -10.11 -5.13 -12.63
C PHE A 149 -9.71 -5.17 -14.11
N ALA A 150 -8.42 -5.21 -14.39
CA ALA A 150 -7.92 -5.30 -15.74
C ALA A 150 -8.42 -6.57 -16.45
N PHE A 151 -8.42 -7.72 -15.79
CA PHE A 151 -8.96 -8.95 -16.36
C PHE A 151 -10.50 -8.93 -16.47
N ALA A 152 -11.22 -8.46 -15.45
CA ALA A 152 -12.68 -8.35 -15.46
C ALA A 152 -13.21 -7.46 -16.60
N LEU A 153 -12.47 -6.38 -16.93
CA LEU A 153 -12.77 -5.46 -18.02
C LEU A 153 -12.11 -5.83 -19.36
N SER A 154 -11.65 -7.07 -19.53
CA SER A 154 -10.97 -7.47 -20.75
C SER A 154 -11.86 -7.36 -21.99
N PRO A 155 -11.44 -6.62 -23.04
CA PRO A 155 -12.25 -6.46 -24.25
C PRO A 155 -12.45 -7.77 -25.02
N ARG A 156 -11.55 -8.74 -24.85
CA ARG A 156 -11.65 -10.07 -25.50
C ARG A 156 -12.69 -10.97 -24.86
N ARG A 157 -13.09 -10.71 -23.59
CA ARG A 157 -14.14 -11.44 -22.85
C ARG A 157 -13.97 -12.97 -22.83
N HIS A 158 -12.73 -13.47 -22.92
CA HIS A 158 -12.47 -14.89 -22.75
C HIS A 158 -12.78 -15.36 -21.32
N LEU A 159 -13.36 -16.54 -21.17
CA LEU A 159 -13.73 -17.07 -19.86
C LEU A 159 -12.53 -17.18 -18.90
N TRP A 160 -11.36 -17.57 -19.41
CA TRP A 160 -10.16 -17.65 -18.59
C TRP A 160 -9.71 -16.28 -18.04
N HIS A 161 -10.04 -15.15 -18.71
CA HIS A 161 -9.76 -13.82 -18.13
C HIS A 161 -10.58 -13.59 -16.86
N HIS A 162 -11.82 -14.09 -16.82
CA HIS A 162 -12.66 -13.96 -15.65
C HIS A 162 -12.19 -14.85 -14.50
N ALA A 163 -11.72 -16.07 -14.81
CA ALA A 163 -11.07 -16.93 -13.82
C ALA A 163 -9.77 -16.26 -13.29
N ALA A 164 -8.93 -15.72 -14.17
CA ALA A 164 -7.74 -14.97 -13.79
C ALA A 164 -8.07 -13.71 -12.95
N ALA A 165 -9.21 -13.04 -13.20
CA ALA A 165 -9.67 -11.94 -12.36
C ALA A 165 -10.00 -12.43 -10.94
N GLY A 166 -10.65 -13.58 -10.79
CA GLY A 166 -10.92 -14.19 -9.48
C GLY A 166 -9.65 -14.62 -8.76
N MET A 167 -8.71 -15.28 -9.46
CA MET A 167 -7.41 -15.63 -8.90
C MET A 167 -6.63 -14.38 -8.42
N ALA A 168 -6.55 -13.34 -9.27
CA ALA A 168 -5.87 -12.09 -8.92
C ALA A 168 -6.51 -11.41 -7.70
N PHE A 169 -7.84 -11.44 -7.59
CA PHE A 169 -8.51 -10.89 -6.42
C PHE A 169 -8.24 -11.71 -5.15
N ALA A 170 -8.19 -13.04 -5.26
CA ALA A 170 -7.78 -13.89 -4.13
C ALA A 170 -6.34 -13.57 -3.69
N VAL A 171 -5.40 -13.40 -4.64
CA VAL A 171 -4.03 -12.97 -4.35
C VAL A 171 -4.01 -11.60 -3.67
N ALA A 172 -4.86 -10.66 -4.08
CA ALA A 172 -5.01 -9.36 -3.42
C ALA A 172 -5.43 -9.53 -1.95
N VAL A 173 -6.49 -10.31 -1.68
CA VAL A 173 -7.00 -10.58 -0.33
C VAL A 173 -5.97 -11.34 0.52
N LEU A 174 -5.24 -12.28 -0.08
CA LEU A 174 -4.15 -13.00 0.58
C LEU A 174 -2.88 -12.18 0.78
N SER A 175 -2.79 -11.02 0.15
CA SER A 175 -1.71 -10.04 0.40
C SER A 175 -2.09 -9.06 1.53
N LYS A 176 -3.35 -8.61 1.55
CA LYS A 176 -3.94 -7.78 2.62
C LYS A 176 -5.45 -7.98 2.59
N GLU A 177 -6.01 -8.50 3.67
CA GLU A 177 -7.43 -8.88 3.77
C GLU A 177 -8.39 -7.70 3.62
N THR A 178 -7.95 -6.49 3.93
CA THR A 178 -8.79 -5.26 3.91
C THR A 178 -9.41 -4.98 2.53
N VAL A 179 -8.74 -5.40 1.43
CA VAL A 179 -9.27 -5.21 0.08
C VAL A 179 -10.47 -6.11 -0.26
N ALA A 180 -10.80 -7.10 0.61
CA ALA A 180 -11.96 -7.98 0.42
C ALA A 180 -13.28 -7.20 0.30
N VAL A 181 -13.37 -6.01 0.87
CA VAL A 181 -14.53 -5.10 0.77
C VAL A 181 -14.83 -4.70 -0.69
N LEU A 182 -13.86 -4.83 -1.60
CA LEU A 182 -14.03 -4.55 -3.02
C LEU A 182 -14.67 -5.69 -3.82
N LEU A 183 -15.00 -6.84 -3.21
CA LEU A 183 -15.66 -7.95 -3.90
C LEU A 183 -16.95 -7.52 -4.60
N PRO A 184 -17.90 -6.80 -3.97
CA PRO A 184 -19.12 -6.35 -4.65
C PRO A 184 -18.82 -5.46 -5.87
N VAL A 185 -17.79 -4.63 -5.79
CA VAL A 185 -17.35 -3.75 -6.89
C VAL A 185 -16.84 -4.58 -8.07
N LEU A 186 -16.05 -5.63 -7.81
CA LEU A 186 -15.57 -6.53 -8.85
C LEU A 186 -16.69 -7.35 -9.49
N LEU A 187 -17.70 -7.74 -8.72
CA LEU A 187 -18.88 -8.42 -9.28
C LEU A 187 -19.65 -7.49 -10.24
N VAL A 188 -19.84 -6.22 -9.89
CA VAL A 188 -20.43 -5.20 -10.79
C VAL A 188 -19.54 -4.98 -12.02
N THR A 189 -18.22 -4.92 -11.83
CA THR A 189 -17.25 -4.76 -12.91
C THR A 189 -17.31 -5.94 -13.88
N LEU A 190 -17.37 -7.15 -13.36
CA LEU A 190 -17.51 -8.39 -14.13
C LEU A 190 -18.84 -8.42 -14.88
N TRP A 191 -19.93 -7.98 -14.23
CA TRP A 191 -21.24 -7.86 -14.88
C TRP A 191 -21.18 -6.93 -16.10
N GLN A 192 -20.51 -5.79 -15.99
CA GLN A 192 -20.37 -4.84 -17.11
C GLN A 192 -19.40 -5.33 -18.19
N GLY A 193 -18.32 -6.02 -17.80
CA GLY A 193 -17.28 -6.51 -18.68
C GLY A 193 -17.67 -7.79 -19.44
N SER A 194 -18.54 -8.64 -18.87
CA SER A 194 -18.91 -9.95 -19.44
C SER A 194 -19.94 -9.83 -20.56
N HIS A 195 -19.97 -10.85 -21.46
CA HIS A 195 -21.00 -10.95 -22.50
C HIS A 195 -22.30 -11.51 -21.90
N PRO A 196 -23.49 -10.96 -22.21
CA PRO A 196 -24.75 -11.39 -21.61
C PRO A 196 -25.01 -12.92 -21.71
N ARG A 197 -24.69 -13.54 -22.85
CA ARG A 197 -24.91 -14.98 -23.08
C ARG A 197 -23.97 -15.90 -22.29
N THR A 198 -22.79 -15.43 -21.89
CA THR A 198 -21.77 -16.23 -21.15
C THR A 198 -21.57 -15.73 -19.72
N ARG A 199 -22.43 -14.82 -19.25
CA ARG A 199 -22.28 -14.16 -17.95
C ARG A 199 -22.22 -15.13 -16.79
N THR A 200 -23.08 -16.13 -16.75
CA THR A 200 -23.07 -17.18 -15.71
C THR A 200 -21.73 -17.90 -15.66
N PHE A 201 -21.18 -18.29 -16.81
CA PHE A 201 -19.85 -18.92 -16.87
C PHE A 201 -18.74 -17.96 -16.47
N SER A 202 -18.88 -16.65 -16.73
CA SER A 202 -17.92 -15.63 -16.29
C SER A 202 -17.90 -15.52 -14.76
N PHE A 203 -19.07 -15.52 -14.11
CA PHE A 203 -19.18 -15.49 -12.65
C PHE A 203 -18.71 -16.82 -12.03
N ALA A 204 -19.05 -17.94 -12.63
CA ALA A 204 -18.56 -19.24 -12.18
C ALA A 204 -17.03 -19.33 -12.28
N GLY A 205 -16.45 -18.90 -13.40
CA GLY A 205 -14.99 -18.84 -13.57
C GLY A 205 -14.31 -17.93 -12.56
N PHE A 206 -14.84 -16.73 -12.35
CA PHE A 206 -14.35 -15.80 -11.32
C PHE A 206 -14.42 -16.44 -9.93
N GLY A 207 -15.61 -16.99 -9.57
CA GLY A 207 -15.82 -17.62 -8.27
C GLY A 207 -14.89 -18.82 -8.05
N SER A 208 -14.72 -19.69 -9.05
CA SER A 208 -13.80 -20.82 -8.97
C SER A 208 -12.35 -20.35 -8.78
N GLY A 209 -11.90 -19.37 -9.57
CA GLY A 209 -10.55 -18.81 -9.43
C GLY A 209 -10.32 -18.20 -8.05
N PHE A 210 -11.30 -17.43 -7.57
CA PHE A 210 -11.24 -16.80 -6.26
C PHE A 210 -11.20 -17.82 -5.11
N VAL A 211 -12.14 -18.77 -5.12
CA VAL A 211 -12.27 -19.77 -4.04
C VAL A 211 -11.06 -20.72 -4.04
N LEU A 212 -10.69 -21.30 -5.19
CA LEU A 212 -9.57 -22.25 -5.25
C LEU A 212 -8.25 -21.62 -4.80
N THR A 213 -8.01 -20.36 -5.16
CA THR A 213 -6.81 -19.65 -4.73
C THR A 213 -6.92 -19.21 -3.25
N GLY A 214 -8.07 -18.69 -2.83
CA GLY A 214 -8.30 -18.23 -1.45
C GLY A 214 -8.25 -19.35 -0.42
N LEU A 215 -8.63 -20.56 -0.79
CA LEU A 215 -8.65 -21.73 0.10
C LEU A 215 -7.25 -22.15 0.60
N PHE A 216 -6.16 -21.77 -0.06
CA PHE A 216 -4.81 -22.10 0.42
C PHE A 216 -4.56 -21.63 1.85
N TYR A 217 -5.09 -20.47 2.24
CA TYR A 217 -4.86 -19.90 3.56
C TYR A 217 -5.60 -20.65 4.69
N PRO A 218 -6.92 -20.84 4.65
CA PRO A 218 -7.61 -21.65 5.65
C PRO A 218 -7.18 -23.13 5.62
N LEU A 219 -6.77 -23.66 4.47
CA LEU A 219 -6.21 -25.00 4.38
C LEU A 219 -4.86 -25.10 5.11
N TYR A 220 -3.99 -24.11 4.97
CA TYR A 220 -2.74 -24.04 5.71
C TYR A 220 -3.01 -24.04 7.24
N ALA A 221 -3.93 -23.19 7.71
CA ALA A 221 -4.30 -23.13 9.12
C ALA A 221 -4.91 -24.47 9.60
N LEU A 222 -5.72 -25.14 8.75
CA LEU A 222 -6.28 -26.44 9.07
C LEU A 222 -5.19 -27.51 9.23
N LEU A 223 -4.22 -27.56 8.32
CA LEU A 223 -3.10 -28.51 8.35
C LEU A 223 -2.19 -28.30 9.58
N LYS A 224 -2.11 -27.07 10.08
CA LYS A 224 -1.40 -26.74 11.32
C LYS A 224 -2.21 -27.03 12.60
N GLY A 225 -3.50 -27.37 12.49
CA GLY A 225 -4.41 -27.49 13.63
C GLY A 225 -4.82 -26.13 14.22
N GLU A 226 -4.56 -25.02 13.50
CA GLU A 226 -4.71 -23.63 13.94
C GLU A 226 -5.90 -22.94 13.24
N LEU A 227 -6.82 -23.68 12.61
CA LEU A 227 -8.01 -23.10 11.99
C LEU A 227 -9.01 -22.59 13.01
N LEU A 228 -9.31 -23.39 14.02
CA LEU A 228 -10.32 -23.12 15.04
C LEU A 228 -9.66 -22.62 16.35
N PRO A 229 -10.34 -21.76 17.13
CA PRO A 229 -9.87 -21.37 18.45
C PRO A 229 -9.70 -22.58 19.37
N GLY A 230 -8.62 -22.61 20.15
CA GLY A 230 -8.32 -23.67 21.12
C GLY A 230 -7.39 -23.16 22.23
N ALA A 231 -7.24 -23.93 23.29
CA ALA A 231 -6.39 -23.58 24.40
C ALA A 231 -4.90 -23.69 24.02
N GLY A 232 -4.12 -22.65 24.34
CA GLY A 232 -2.65 -22.66 24.22
C GLY A 232 -2.09 -22.49 22.81
N HIS A 233 -2.92 -22.15 21.81
CA HIS A 233 -2.47 -21.83 20.46
C HIS A 233 -3.24 -20.68 19.82
N VAL A 234 -2.62 -19.98 18.90
CA VAL A 234 -3.26 -18.99 18.01
C VAL A 234 -4.13 -19.69 16.97
N SER A 235 -5.13 -18.98 16.46
CA SER A 235 -6.01 -19.54 15.42
C SER A 235 -6.46 -18.51 14.40
N LEU A 236 -6.61 -18.93 13.15
CA LEU A 236 -7.10 -18.08 12.06
C LEU A 236 -8.50 -17.51 12.37
N LEU A 237 -9.46 -18.34 12.78
CA LEU A 237 -10.81 -17.86 13.09
C LEU A 237 -10.87 -17.02 14.37
N GLY A 238 -10.00 -17.28 15.36
CA GLY A 238 -9.85 -16.46 16.54
C GLY A 238 -9.37 -15.06 16.21
N THR A 239 -8.31 -14.96 15.42
CA THR A 239 -7.78 -13.67 14.95
C THR A 239 -8.77 -12.93 14.05
N LEU A 240 -9.45 -13.62 13.14
CA LEU A 240 -10.48 -12.99 12.29
C LEU A 240 -11.62 -12.41 13.15
N LYS A 241 -12.07 -13.12 14.18
CA LYS A 241 -13.08 -12.60 15.13
C LYS A 241 -12.57 -11.36 15.86
N PHE A 242 -11.30 -11.38 16.31
CA PHE A 242 -10.67 -10.22 16.95
C PHE A 242 -10.60 -9.02 16.00
N GLN A 243 -10.13 -9.21 14.76
CA GLN A 243 -10.02 -8.14 13.75
C GLN A 243 -11.38 -7.51 13.41
N LEU A 244 -12.46 -8.31 13.40
CA LEU A 244 -13.80 -7.83 13.05
C LEU A 244 -14.55 -7.16 14.20
N GLY A 245 -14.28 -7.52 15.44
CA GLY A 245 -15.08 -7.07 16.57
C GLY A 245 -14.36 -6.83 17.90
N GLY A 246 -13.09 -7.25 18.03
CA GLY A 246 -12.30 -7.09 19.26
C GLY A 246 -11.22 -6.02 19.19
N ARG A 247 -10.91 -5.53 17.97
CA ARG A 247 -9.88 -4.51 17.77
C ARG A 247 -10.41 -3.14 18.13
N GLU A 248 -9.64 -2.37 18.88
CA GLU A 248 -9.96 -0.97 19.17
C GLU A 248 -10.11 -0.16 17.88
N GLY A 249 -11.16 0.66 17.85
CA GLY A 249 -11.44 1.51 16.70
C GLY A 249 -10.67 2.81 16.77
N SER A 250 -10.38 3.40 15.61
CA SER A 250 -9.70 4.71 15.48
C SER A 250 -10.63 5.91 15.76
N GLY A 251 -11.86 5.68 16.17
CA GLY A 251 -12.86 6.73 16.39
C GLY A 251 -13.55 7.17 15.11
N SER A 252 -14.01 8.42 15.06
CA SER A 252 -14.71 9.00 13.91
C SER A 252 -13.86 10.02 13.20
N ALA A 253 -13.82 9.99 11.86
CA ALA A 253 -13.16 11.00 11.04
C ALA A 253 -13.70 12.44 11.25
N PHE A 254 -14.90 12.57 11.82
CA PHE A 254 -15.56 13.85 12.07
C PHE A 254 -15.46 14.33 13.53
N ALA A 255 -14.86 13.53 14.43
CA ALA A 255 -14.71 13.88 15.84
C ALA A 255 -13.25 14.31 16.10
N GLU A 256 -13.06 15.57 16.46
CA GLU A 256 -11.74 16.10 16.83
C GLU A 256 -11.11 15.28 17.96
N GLY A 257 -9.79 15.11 17.91
CA GLY A 257 -9.03 14.35 18.90
C GLY A 257 -8.98 12.84 18.68
N THR A 258 -9.74 12.29 17.73
CA THR A 258 -9.65 10.86 17.38
C THR A 258 -8.53 10.58 16.37
N ASP A 259 -7.98 9.36 16.38
CA ASP A 259 -6.96 8.93 15.43
C ASP A 259 -7.46 9.00 13.99
N ALA A 260 -8.73 8.61 13.75
CA ALA A 260 -9.34 8.69 12.43
C ALA A 260 -9.40 10.14 11.93
N HIS A 261 -9.75 11.12 12.80
CA HIS A 261 -9.76 12.54 12.43
C HIS A 261 -8.36 13.04 12.07
N GLN A 262 -7.34 12.70 12.88
CA GLN A 262 -5.95 13.08 12.61
C GLN A 262 -5.44 12.48 11.29
N LEU A 263 -5.76 11.22 11.00
CA LEU A 263 -5.42 10.57 9.74
C LEU A 263 -6.07 11.25 8.53
N PHE A 264 -7.35 11.54 8.60
CA PHE A 264 -8.07 12.26 7.54
C PHE A 264 -7.51 13.65 7.33
N ALA A 265 -7.25 14.40 8.41
CA ALA A 265 -6.62 15.72 8.33
C ALA A 265 -5.24 15.62 7.65
N GLY A 266 -4.41 14.66 8.03
CA GLY A 266 -3.10 14.44 7.41
C GLY A 266 -3.18 14.04 5.93
N TRP A 267 -4.15 13.23 5.54
CA TRP A 267 -4.37 12.91 4.12
C TRP A 267 -4.82 14.14 3.32
N LEU A 268 -5.74 14.94 3.88
CA LEU A 268 -6.22 16.16 3.23
C LEU A 268 -5.16 17.25 3.16
N ASP A 269 -4.33 17.42 4.18
CA ASP A 269 -3.21 18.34 4.15
C ASP A 269 -2.23 18.00 3.03
N ARG A 270 -1.95 16.71 2.84
CA ARG A 270 -1.00 16.24 1.84
C ARG A 270 -1.54 16.29 0.42
N ASP A 271 -2.78 15.88 0.18
CA ASP A 271 -3.38 15.85 -1.16
C ASP A 271 -4.88 16.18 -1.16
N PRO A 272 -5.27 17.43 -0.86
CA PRO A 272 -6.68 17.83 -0.90
C PRO A 272 -7.29 17.72 -2.30
N HIS A 273 -6.48 17.93 -3.34
CA HIS A 273 -6.96 18.03 -4.71
C HIS A 273 -7.45 16.68 -5.25
N LEU A 274 -6.66 15.61 -5.10
CA LEU A 274 -7.10 14.28 -5.54
C LEU A 274 -8.20 13.73 -4.62
N LEU A 275 -8.12 13.96 -3.32
CA LEU A 275 -9.11 13.43 -2.38
C LEU A 275 -10.48 14.10 -2.58
N ILE A 276 -10.55 15.42 -2.51
CA ILE A 276 -11.81 16.16 -2.63
C ILE A 276 -12.31 16.13 -4.08
N GLY A 277 -11.43 16.48 -5.03
CA GLY A 277 -11.78 16.51 -6.45
C GLY A 277 -12.13 15.13 -7.01
N GLY A 278 -11.38 14.10 -6.63
CA GLY A 278 -11.62 12.72 -7.02
C GLY A 278 -12.89 12.14 -6.39
N ALA A 279 -13.18 12.45 -5.11
CA ALA A 279 -14.42 12.04 -4.45
C ALA A 279 -15.64 12.71 -5.08
N ALA A 280 -15.59 14.02 -5.32
CA ALA A 280 -16.65 14.74 -6.04
C ALA A 280 -16.86 14.18 -7.46
N ALA A 281 -15.76 13.90 -8.16
CA ALA A 281 -15.81 13.26 -9.48
C ALA A 281 -16.43 11.85 -9.40
N ALA A 282 -16.14 11.06 -8.36
CA ALA A 282 -16.72 9.74 -8.18
C ALA A 282 -18.23 9.80 -8.01
N VAL A 283 -18.77 10.75 -7.25
CA VAL A 283 -20.22 10.97 -7.10
C VAL A 283 -20.85 11.26 -8.47
N CYS A 284 -20.29 12.19 -9.23
CA CYS A 284 -20.79 12.53 -10.57
C CYS A 284 -20.61 11.38 -11.58
N ALA A 285 -19.57 10.57 -11.43
CA ALA A 285 -19.24 9.46 -12.34
C ALA A 285 -20.29 8.33 -12.34
N PHE A 286 -21.15 8.23 -11.32
CA PHE A 286 -22.30 7.30 -11.36
C PHE A 286 -23.25 7.54 -12.52
N ALA A 287 -23.36 8.79 -13.01
CA ALA A 287 -24.14 9.13 -14.21
C ALA A 287 -23.52 8.52 -15.49
N VAL A 288 -22.22 8.24 -15.50
CA VAL A 288 -21.48 7.72 -16.64
C VAL A 288 -21.31 6.22 -16.51
N ARG A 289 -22.13 5.41 -17.18
CA ARG A 289 -22.19 3.94 -17.03
C ARG A 289 -20.82 3.27 -17.02
N ARG A 290 -19.89 3.67 -17.89
CA ARG A 290 -18.54 3.08 -17.98
C ARG A 290 -17.66 3.36 -16.76
N LEU A 291 -17.92 4.44 -16.00
CA LEU A 291 -17.16 4.83 -14.81
C LEU A 291 -17.71 4.26 -13.50
N ARG A 292 -18.92 3.68 -13.53
CA ARG A 292 -19.57 3.13 -12.32
C ARG A 292 -18.70 2.16 -11.51
N PRO A 293 -17.88 1.26 -12.11
CA PRO A 293 -17.01 0.39 -11.33
C PRO A 293 -16.00 1.17 -10.49
N ALA A 294 -15.35 2.20 -11.06
CA ALA A 294 -14.41 3.03 -10.33
C ALA A 294 -15.11 3.90 -9.28
N ALA A 295 -16.25 4.49 -9.60
CA ALA A 295 -17.05 5.26 -8.66
C ALA A 295 -17.56 4.42 -7.48
N LEU A 296 -17.99 3.19 -7.73
CA LEU A 296 -18.42 2.26 -6.69
C LEU A 296 -17.25 1.84 -5.79
N ALA A 297 -16.03 1.67 -6.35
CA ALA A 297 -14.84 1.41 -5.55
C ALA A 297 -14.57 2.54 -4.55
N VAL A 298 -14.59 3.80 -5.03
CA VAL A 298 -14.42 4.97 -4.14
C VAL A 298 -15.51 5.00 -3.08
N LEU A 299 -16.77 4.78 -3.44
CA LEU A 299 -17.89 4.78 -2.48
C LEU A 299 -17.72 3.72 -1.40
N VAL A 300 -17.43 2.47 -1.77
CA VAL A 300 -17.28 1.36 -0.82
C VAL A 300 -16.10 1.63 0.13
N LEU A 301 -14.97 2.09 -0.40
CA LEU A 301 -13.80 2.41 0.43
C LEU A 301 -14.06 3.59 1.35
N ALA A 302 -14.78 4.63 0.87
CA ALA A 302 -15.17 5.76 1.70
C ALA A 302 -16.12 5.34 2.83
N LEU A 303 -17.12 4.50 2.54
CA LEU A 303 -18.06 3.99 3.56
C LEU A 303 -17.34 3.19 4.66
N VAL A 304 -16.31 2.40 4.30
CA VAL A 304 -15.51 1.67 5.28
C VAL A 304 -14.62 2.63 6.08
N ALA A 305 -13.96 3.59 5.43
CA ALA A 305 -13.08 4.55 6.10
C ALA A 305 -13.85 5.49 7.06
N LEU A 306 -15.07 5.87 6.69
CA LEU A 306 -15.92 6.77 7.48
C LEU A 306 -16.77 6.04 8.52
N ARG A 307 -16.66 4.70 8.64
CA ARG A 307 -17.42 3.90 9.61
C ARG A 307 -17.01 4.29 11.04
N PRO A 308 -17.94 4.80 11.87
CA PRO A 308 -17.62 5.13 13.26
C PRO A 308 -17.18 3.88 14.05
N GLY A 309 -16.14 4.02 14.87
CA GLY A 309 -15.61 2.93 15.69
C GLY A 309 -14.88 1.83 14.93
N GLY A 310 -14.67 1.97 13.61
CA GLY A 310 -13.81 1.06 12.85
C GLY A 310 -12.32 1.40 13.05
N TYR A 311 -11.46 0.38 13.02
CA TYR A 311 -10.03 0.60 12.90
C TYR A 311 -9.68 1.10 11.51
N LEU A 312 -8.93 2.21 11.44
CA LEU A 312 -8.50 2.84 10.19
C LEU A 312 -6.98 2.98 10.19
N PRO A 313 -6.24 2.14 9.46
CA PRO A 313 -4.79 2.28 9.36
C PRO A 313 -4.40 3.37 8.36
N GLN A 314 -3.24 3.98 8.58
CA GLN A 314 -2.71 5.07 7.76
C GLN A 314 -2.65 4.73 6.25
N MET A 315 -2.27 3.48 5.92
CA MET A 315 -2.10 3.02 4.55
C MET A 315 -3.42 2.73 3.81
N TYR A 316 -4.56 2.74 4.48
CA TYR A 316 -5.84 2.38 3.87
C TYR A 316 -6.19 3.22 2.63
N ILE A 317 -5.82 4.50 2.64
CA ILE A 317 -6.10 5.42 1.52
C ILE A 317 -5.45 4.99 0.19
N VAL A 318 -4.36 4.20 0.22
CA VAL A 318 -3.69 3.67 -0.98
C VAL A 318 -4.67 2.94 -1.90
N GLN A 319 -5.65 2.25 -1.30
CA GLN A 319 -6.67 1.48 -2.03
C GLN A 319 -7.60 2.38 -2.86
N ALA A 320 -7.85 3.62 -2.43
CA ALA A 320 -8.77 4.54 -3.09
C ALA A 320 -8.10 5.36 -4.21
N LEU A 321 -6.81 5.69 -4.08
CA LEU A 321 -6.11 6.61 -4.98
C LEU A 321 -6.24 6.29 -6.48
N PRO A 322 -6.09 5.03 -6.95
CA PRO A 322 -6.21 4.72 -8.37
C PRO A 322 -7.64 4.95 -8.89
N PHE A 323 -8.65 4.70 -8.08
CA PHE A 323 -10.05 4.87 -8.46
C PHE A 323 -10.47 6.35 -8.44
N LEU A 324 -9.94 7.15 -7.50
CA LEU A 324 -10.09 8.61 -7.49
C LEU A 324 -9.50 9.23 -8.76
N ALA A 325 -8.30 8.81 -9.17
CA ALA A 325 -7.66 9.28 -10.39
C ALA A 325 -8.44 8.88 -11.66
N LEU A 326 -8.95 7.64 -11.72
CA LEU A 326 -9.75 7.14 -12.84
C LEU A 326 -11.08 7.88 -12.96
N THR A 327 -11.77 8.17 -11.84
CA THR A 327 -13.03 8.90 -11.84
C THR A 327 -12.84 10.36 -12.23
N ALA A 328 -11.82 11.03 -11.71
CA ALA A 328 -11.50 12.42 -12.04
C ALA A 328 -11.20 12.60 -13.53
N ALA A 329 -10.26 11.85 -14.08
CA ALA A 329 -9.89 11.93 -15.48
C ALA A 329 -11.02 11.46 -16.42
N GLY A 330 -11.76 10.41 -16.04
CA GLY A 330 -12.86 9.87 -16.81
C GLY A 330 -14.07 10.81 -16.86
N LEU A 331 -14.38 11.49 -15.75
CA LEU A 331 -15.46 12.50 -15.71
C LEU A 331 -15.06 13.73 -16.53
N ALA A 332 -13.83 14.21 -16.42
CA ALA A 332 -13.34 15.33 -17.24
C ALA A 332 -13.47 15.04 -18.74
N GLU A 333 -13.10 13.83 -19.18
CA GLU A 333 -13.30 13.41 -20.57
C GLU A 333 -14.80 13.36 -20.95
N ALA A 334 -15.64 12.83 -20.06
CA ALA A 334 -17.09 12.78 -20.32
C ALA A 334 -17.69 14.18 -20.45
N ALA A 335 -17.29 15.12 -19.60
CA ALA A 335 -17.72 16.51 -19.65
C ALA A 335 -17.31 17.20 -20.96
N VAL A 336 -16.05 17.04 -21.38
CA VAL A 336 -15.56 17.57 -22.67
C VAL A 336 -16.33 16.97 -23.85
N ASN A 337 -16.65 15.67 -23.80
CA ASN A 337 -17.41 15.01 -24.86
C ASN A 337 -18.88 15.41 -24.90
N ALA A 338 -19.46 15.90 -23.79
CA ALA A 338 -20.85 16.40 -23.71
C ALA A 338 -21.00 17.82 -24.29
N LEU A 339 -19.90 18.57 -24.47
CA LEU A 339 -19.95 19.89 -25.08
C LEU A 339 -20.53 19.82 -26.51
N PRO A 340 -21.42 20.75 -26.89
CA PRO A 340 -22.05 20.72 -28.22
C PRO A 340 -20.97 20.83 -29.30
N GLY A 341 -20.79 19.75 -30.06
CA GLY A 341 -20.09 19.78 -31.33
C GLY A 341 -21.11 20.13 -32.40
N ARG A 342 -20.75 20.89 -33.43
CA ARG A 342 -21.60 21.07 -34.59
C ARG A 342 -22.14 19.71 -35.03
N ALA A 343 -23.48 19.59 -35.07
CA ALA A 343 -24.15 18.40 -35.57
C ALA A 343 -23.52 17.99 -36.91
N ARG A 344 -23.21 16.70 -37.10
CA ARG A 344 -22.98 16.16 -38.44
C ARG A 344 -24.19 16.59 -39.29
N PRO A 345 -23.99 17.21 -40.44
CA PRO A 345 -25.12 17.39 -41.37
C PRO A 345 -25.72 15.99 -41.56
N VAL A 346 -27.03 15.86 -41.28
CA VAL A 346 -27.79 14.69 -41.69
C VAL A 346 -27.61 14.65 -43.20
N ALA A 347 -27.02 13.58 -43.71
CA ALA A 347 -26.90 13.39 -45.16
C ALA A 347 -28.32 13.34 -45.70
N ASP A 348 -28.72 14.39 -46.40
CA ASP A 348 -29.97 14.42 -47.12
C ASP A 348 -29.91 13.33 -48.20
N PRO A 349 -30.86 12.37 -48.25
CA PRO A 349 -30.79 11.29 -49.23
C PRO A 349 -30.94 11.80 -50.69
N ALA A 350 -31.10 13.08 -50.92
CA ALA A 350 -31.21 13.71 -52.24
C ALA A 350 -29.92 14.38 -52.71
N GLY A 351 -28.75 13.76 -52.53
CA GLY A 351 -27.58 13.88 -53.37
C GLY A 351 -27.08 15.26 -53.83
N ALA A 352 -27.17 16.33 -53.01
CA ALA A 352 -26.54 17.60 -53.32
C ALA A 352 -25.29 17.76 -52.45
N ALA A 353 -24.11 17.55 -53.02
CA ALA A 353 -22.80 17.85 -52.40
C ALA A 353 -22.67 19.37 -52.20
N ALA A 354 -23.22 19.90 -51.10
CA ALA A 354 -22.86 21.22 -50.64
C ALA A 354 -21.51 21.13 -49.95
N GLY A 355 -20.42 21.53 -50.63
CA GLY A 355 -19.10 21.67 -50.12
C GLY A 355 -18.98 22.72 -49.02
N GLY A 356 -19.47 22.40 -47.84
CA GLY A 356 -19.21 23.19 -46.65
C GLY A 356 -17.80 22.90 -46.10
N PRO A 357 -17.10 23.91 -45.58
CA PRO A 357 -15.74 23.69 -45.02
C PRO A 357 -15.79 22.63 -43.92
N PRO A 358 -14.75 21.77 -43.80
CA PRO A 358 -14.70 20.72 -42.79
C PRO A 358 -14.87 21.32 -41.41
N ALA A 359 -15.80 20.75 -40.65
CA ALA A 359 -16.06 21.19 -39.27
C ALA A 359 -14.77 21.17 -38.43
N ARG A 360 -14.31 22.35 -38.03
CA ARG A 360 -13.13 22.49 -37.20
C ARG A 360 -13.36 21.85 -35.82
N PRO A 361 -12.49 20.90 -35.34
CA PRO A 361 -12.64 20.25 -34.03
C PRO A 361 -12.24 21.16 -32.86
N TRP A 362 -12.00 22.44 -33.11
CA TRP A 362 -11.41 23.42 -32.19
C TRP A 362 -12.10 23.59 -30.84
N PRO A 363 -13.45 23.66 -30.69
CA PRO A 363 -14.01 23.99 -29.38
C PRO A 363 -13.82 22.88 -28.32
N ARG A 364 -13.90 21.61 -28.70
CA ARG A 364 -13.68 20.49 -27.77
C ARG A 364 -12.24 20.33 -27.36
N THR A 365 -11.32 20.48 -28.31
CA THR A 365 -9.87 20.41 -28.03
C THR A 365 -9.43 21.58 -27.16
N ALA A 366 -9.91 22.80 -27.46
CA ALA A 366 -9.64 23.97 -26.63
C ALA A 366 -10.20 23.82 -25.21
N ALA A 367 -11.42 23.33 -25.06
CA ALA A 367 -12.02 23.08 -23.75
C ALA A 367 -11.28 21.98 -22.95
N ALA A 368 -10.83 20.91 -23.62
CA ALA A 368 -10.02 19.88 -22.99
C ALA A 368 -8.68 20.44 -22.51
N LEU A 369 -8.00 21.22 -23.35
CA LEU A 369 -6.74 21.87 -22.96
C LEU A 369 -6.94 22.89 -21.84
N ALA A 370 -8.01 23.68 -21.88
CA ALA A 370 -8.35 24.62 -20.81
C ALA A 370 -8.65 23.91 -19.49
N ALA A 371 -9.40 22.80 -19.51
CA ALA A 371 -9.67 22.01 -18.31
C ALA A 371 -8.39 21.38 -17.71
N VAL A 372 -7.52 20.85 -18.57
CA VAL A 372 -6.20 20.31 -18.13
C VAL A 372 -5.33 21.42 -17.59
N ALA A 373 -5.25 22.58 -18.25
CA ALA A 373 -4.47 23.72 -17.80
C ALA A 373 -4.98 24.25 -16.45
N LEU A 374 -6.30 24.38 -16.30
CA LEU A 374 -6.91 24.80 -15.03
C LEU A 374 -6.63 23.81 -13.90
N ALA A 375 -6.82 22.52 -14.15
CA ALA A 375 -6.49 21.49 -13.18
C ALA A 375 -4.99 21.54 -12.80
N ALA A 376 -4.09 21.70 -13.78
CA ALA A 376 -2.67 21.84 -13.52
C ALA A 376 -2.32 23.10 -12.71
N VAL A 377 -2.92 24.24 -13.04
CA VAL A 377 -2.69 25.51 -12.29
C VAL A 377 -3.14 25.38 -10.82
N ILE A 378 -4.23 24.65 -10.57
CA ILE A 378 -4.77 24.45 -9.22
C ILE A 378 -3.92 23.43 -8.43
N THR A 379 -3.54 22.31 -9.06
CA THR A 379 -2.91 21.18 -8.34
C THR A 379 -1.40 21.22 -8.32
N ALA A 380 -0.76 21.65 -9.42
CA ALA A 380 0.69 21.52 -9.57
C ALA A 380 1.51 22.33 -8.53
N PRO A 381 1.14 23.54 -8.10
CA PRO A 381 1.92 24.26 -7.10
C PRO A 381 1.98 23.50 -5.77
N HIS A 382 0.83 23.06 -5.25
CA HIS A 382 0.75 22.33 -3.98
C HIS A 382 1.47 20.98 -4.09
N TRP A 383 1.24 20.20 -5.15
CA TRP A 383 1.91 18.91 -5.34
C TRP A 383 3.42 19.06 -5.47
N TYR A 384 3.87 20.08 -6.21
CA TYR A 384 5.30 20.35 -6.34
C TYR A 384 5.94 20.69 -4.97
N GLU A 385 5.27 21.49 -4.13
CA GLU A 385 5.74 21.81 -2.79
C GLU A 385 5.81 20.58 -1.90
N GLN A 386 4.76 19.75 -1.88
CA GLN A 386 4.70 18.53 -1.10
C GLN A 386 5.77 17.50 -1.55
N ASP A 387 5.89 17.25 -2.85
CA ASP A 387 6.86 16.31 -3.38
C ASP A 387 8.29 16.82 -3.20
N ARG A 388 8.53 18.13 -3.38
CA ARG A 388 9.83 18.76 -3.12
C ARG A 388 10.21 18.68 -1.64
N ALA A 389 9.26 18.90 -0.74
CA ALA A 389 9.46 18.72 0.70
C ALA A 389 9.84 17.27 1.02
N ALA A 390 9.11 16.31 0.47
CA ALA A 390 9.38 14.88 0.64
C ALA A 390 10.74 14.42 0.07
N VAL A 391 11.26 15.08 -0.98
CA VAL A 391 12.60 14.79 -1.54
C VAL A 391 13.71 15.40 -0.67
N ARG A 392 13.45 16.54 -0.01
CA ARG A 392 14.46 17.27 0.76
C ARG A 392 14.52 16.88 2.23
N ALA A 393 13.44 16.33 2.75
CA ALA A 393 13.38 15.85 4.12
C ALA A 393 14.42 14.75 4.36
N ASP A 394 14.99 14.72 5.54
CA ASP A 394 15.85 13.66 6.04
C ASP A 394 15.44 13.29 7.47
N ASP A 395 14.31 12.61 7.58
CA ASP A 395 13.75 12.15 8.85
C ASP A 395 14.41 10.82 9.29
N ASN A 396 15.12 10.14 8.38
CA ASN A 396 15.64 8.79 8.59
C ASN A 396 17.14 8.74 8.92
N GLY A 397 17.79 9.90 9.05
CA GLY A 397 19.20 9.99 9.42
C GLY A 397 19.54 9.19 10.67
N VAL A 398 18.70 9.35 11.70
CA VAL A 398 18.84 8.67 12.99
C VAL A 398 18.79 7.13 12.87
N TYR A 399 17.92 6.59 12.03
CA TYR A 399 17.86 5.13 11.78
C TYR A 399 19.07 4.62 11.02
N ARG A 400 19.58 5.40 10.04
CA ARG A 400 20.79 5.05 9.31
C ARG A 400 22.03 5.04 10.23
N ASP A 401 22.11 5.98 11.16
CA ASP A 401 23.21 6.05 12.13
C ASP A 401 23.12 4.92 13.17
N ALA A 402 21.92 4.60 13.67
CA ALA A 402 21.70 3.46 14.56
C ALA A 402 22.02 2.12 13.86
N ALA A 403 21.58 1.93 12.61
CA ALA A 403 21.93 0.74 11.82
C ALA A 403 23.45 0.63 11.58
N ARG A 404 24.12 1.76 11.37
CA ARG A 404 25.59 1.79 11.26
C ARG A 404 26.26 1.41 12.58
N TRP A 405 25.79 1.93 13.70
CA TRP A 405 26.30 1.58 15.02
C TRP A 405 26.19 0.06 15.28
N LEU A 406 25.05 -0.55 14.98
CA LEU A 406 24.85 -2.00 15.12
C LEU A 406 25.86 -2.82 14.30
N ARG A 407 26.23 -2.35 13.11
CA ARG A 407 27.21 -3.03 12.23
C ARG A 407 28.64 -2.81 12.62
N GLU A 408 29.02 -1.61 13.04
CA GLU A 408 30.42 -1.18 13.14
C GLU A 408 30.95 -1.20 14.57
N THR A 409 30.08 -1.07 15.58
CA THR A 409 30.55 -1.02 16.98
C THR A 409 30.91 -2.41 17.51
N PRO A 410 32.12 -2.59 18.07
CA PRO A 410 32.50 -3.84 18.69
C PRO A 410 31.77 -4.00 20.03
N VAL A 411 30.80 -4.90 20.10
CA VAL A 411 30.05 -5.23 21.33
C VAL A 411 30.44 -6.59 21.93
N GLY A 412 31.55 -7.17 21.49
CA GLY A 412 31.96 -8.52 21.84
C GLY A 412 31.46 -9.58 20.86
N ASP A 413 31.19 -10.79 21.35
CA ASP A 413 30.65 -11.88 20.53
C ASP A 413 29.15 -11.67 20.26
N ARG A 414 28.80 -11.20 19.07
CA ARG A 414 27.43 -10.87 18.68
C ARG A 414 26.46 -12.06 18.77
N ASP A 415 26.96 -13.28 18.67
CA ASP A 415 26.12 -14.47 18.86
C ASP A 415 25.61 -14.63 20.31
N ARG A 416 26.27 -14.00 21.27
CA ARG A 416 25.92 -14.04 22.70
C ARG A 416 25.25 -12.79 23.19
N VAL A 417 25.47 -11.66 22.52
CA VAL A 417 24.90 -10.36 22.91
C VAL A 417 23.43 -10.33 22.54
N ARG A 418 22.59 -9.85 23.46
CA ARG A 418 21.15 -9.71 23.30
C ARG A 418 20.75 -8.24 23.19
N VAL A 419 20.12 -7.89 22.08
CA VAL A 419 19.68 -6.54 21.76
C VAL A 419 18.17 -6.50 21.58
N VAL A 420 17.52 -5.55 22.22
CA VAL A 420 16.10 -5.24 21.98
C VAL A 420 15.99 -4.05 21.04
N THR A 421 15.16 -4.16 20.02
CA THR A 421 14.93 -3.08 19.03
C THR A 421 13.49 -3.08 18.52
N ASP A 422 13.15 -2.09 17.69
CA ASP A 422 11.90 -2.09 16.91
C ASP A 422 12.00 -3.01 15.67
N GLY A 423 10.89 -3.15 14.97
CA GLY A 423 10.84 -3.94 13.74
C GLY A 423 11.76 -3.39 12.65
N VAL A 424 11.94 -2.08 12.58
CA VAL A 424 12.73 -1.41 11.51
C VAL A 424 14.21 -1.79 11.57
N LEU A 425 14.83 -1.79 12.75
CA LEU A 425 16.24 -2.09 12.94
C LEU A 425 16.52 -3.58 13.20
N TRP A 426 15.47 -4.39 13.39
CA TRP A 426 15.63 -5.81 13.67
C TRP A 426 16.47 -6.55 12.62
N LEU A 427 16.13 -6.34 11.33
CA LEU A 427 16.83 -7.00 10.24
C LEU A 427 18.26 -6.44 10.05
N ASP A 428 18.49 -5.14 10.29
CA ASP A 428 19.83 -4.56 10.29
C ASP A 428 20.73 -5.20 11.36
N ALA A 429 20.18 -5.50 12.54
CA ALA A 429 20.90 -6.20 13.59
C ALA A 429 21.20 -7.67 13.19
N VAL A 430 20.22 -8.37 12.59
CA VAL A 430 20.45 -9.74 12.06
C VAL A 430 21.56 -9.75 11.02
N GLU A 431 21.56 -8.81 10.08
CA GLU A 431 22.60 -8.69 9.05
C GLU A 431 23.96 -8.26 9.63
N ALA A 432 23.96 -7.57 10.76
CA ALA A 432 25.17 -7.25 11.52
C ALA A 432 25.76 -8.46 12.25
N GLY A 433 25.09 -9.61 12.25
CA GLY A 433 25.58 -10.86 12.85
C GLY A 433 25.02 -11.17 14.24
N TYR A 434 23.98 -10.44 14.69
CA TYR A 434 23.26 -10.83 15.90
C TYR A 434 22.34 -12.01 15.61
N ARG A 435 22.22 -12.93 16.56
CA ARG A 435 21.40 -14.13 16.39
C ARG A 435 19.90 -13.77 16.29
N PRO A 436 19.21 -14.18 15.23
CA PRO A 436 17.78 -13.87 15.07
C PRO A 436 16.92 -14.38 16.24
N GLY A 437 16.01 -13.57 16.73
CA GLY A 437 14.98 -13.93 17.70
C GLY A 437 15.44 -14.12 19.15
N THR A 438 16.67 -14.55 19.37
CA THR A 438 17.25 -14.71 20.72
C THR A 438 18.37 -13.73 21.01
N GLY A 439 19.15 -13.35 20.02
CA GLY A 439 20.19 -12.33 20.12
C GLY A 439 19.65 -10.95 19.76
N VAL A 440 18.79 -10.83 18.75
CA VAL A 440 18.02 -9.62 18.50
C VAL A 440 16.54 -9.91 18.69
N VAL A 441 15.91 -9.19 19.60
CA VAL A 441 14.51 -9.38 19.98
C VAL A 441 13.70 -8.15 19.59
N TRP A 442 12.60 -8.38 18.87
CA TRP A 442 11.64 -7.32 18.60
C TRP A 442 10.84 -7.03 19.87
N HIS A 443 10.78 -5.76 20.27
CA HIS A 443 10.31 -5.32 21.60
C HIS A 443 8.92 -5.85 22.00
N TYR A 444 7.94 -5.92 21.08
CA TYR A 444 6.61 -6.49 21.36
C TYR A 444 6.68 -7.95 21.81
N LYS A 445 7.68 -8.69 21.33
CA LYS A 445 7.80 -10.12 21.60
C LYS A 445 8.30 -10.44 23.00
N LEU A 446 8.91 -9.47 23.69
CA LEU A 446 9.41 -9.65 25.07
C LEU A 446 8.32 -10.14 26.01
N ASP A 447 7.17 -9.47 26.01
CA ASP A 447 6.07 -9.73 26.93
C ASP A 447 4.89 -10.48 26.29
N GLN A 448 4.74 -10.41 24.96
CA GLN A 448 3.58 -10.93 24.26
C GLN A 448 3.80 -12.32 23.62
N ASP A 449 5.05 -12.72 23.34
CA ASP A 449 5.33 -14.03 22.74
C ASP A 449 5.93 -15.01 23.76
N PRO A 450 5.16 -16.02 24.22
CA PRO A 450 5.65 -16.99 25.18
C PRO A 450 6.86 -17.80 24.71
N ALA A 451 7.09 -17.88 23.39
CA ALA A 451 8.27 -18.54 22.85
C ALA A 451 9.54 -17.72 23.11
N VAL A 452 9.44 -16.38 23.02
CA VAL A 452 10.52 -15.45 23.34
C VAL A 452 10.73 -15.36 24.87
N THR A 453 9.67 -15.15 25.61
CA THR A 453 9.73 -15.03 27.10
C THR A 453 10.45 -16.20 27.75
N ARG A 454 10.21 -17.43 27.24
CA ARG A 454 10.92 -18.63 27.73
C ARG A 454 12.44 -18.63 27.49
N THR A 455 12.94 -17.83 26.57
CA THR A 455 14.38 -17.68 26.31
C THR A 455 15.04 -16.66 27.23
N LEU A 456 14.26 -15.96 28.05
CA LEU A 456 14.69 -14.90 28.96
C LEU A 456 14.34 -15.29 30.43
N PRO A 457 15.01 -16.30 31.02
CA PRO A 457 14.66 -16.81 32.36
C PRO A 457 14.81 -15.76 33.47
N HIS A 458 15.67 -14.77 33.30
CA HIS A 458 15.88 -13.68 34.26
C HIS A 458 15.20 -12.35 33.78
N GLY A 459 14.37 -12.42 32.75
CA GLY A 459 13.63 -11.27 32.22
C GLY A 459 14.56 -10.23 31.60
N TRP A 460 14.42 -8.96 32.00
CA TRP A 460 15.22 -7.86 31.47
C TRP A 460 16.73 -8.00 31.70
N LYS A 461 17.15 -8.71 32.75
CA LYS A 461 18.59 -8.97 33.04
C LYS A 461 19.30 -9.83 32.03
N ASP A 462 18.57 -10.54 31.19
CA ASP A 462 19.13 -11.32 30.09
C ASP A 462 19.43 -10.47 28.84
N ILE A 463 19.21 -9.15 28.87
CA ILE A 463 19.38 -8.23 27.75
C ILE A 463 20.61 -7.36 27.99
N ASP A 464 21.46 -7.21 26.98
CA ASP A 464 22.71 -6.41 27.07
C ASP A 464 22.49 -4.97 26.57
N TYR A 465 21.69 -4.79 25.50
CA TYR A 465 21.44 -3.49 24.88
C TYR A 465 19.98 -3.28 24.49
N VAL A 466 19.55 -2.02 24.52
CA VAL A 466 18.28 -1.58 23.98
C VAL A 466 18.50 -0.45 22.97
N VAL A 467 17.96 -0.59 21.77
CA VAL A 467 17.88 0.49 20.80
C VAL A 467 16.57 1.25 21.03
N SER A 468 16.66 2.31 21.84
CA SER A 468 15.52 3.14 22.25
C SER A 468 15.06 4.04 21.10
N THR A 469 14.21 3.51 20.23
CA THR A 469 13.56 4.27 19.17
C THR A 469 12.29 4.99 19.68
N PRO A 470 11.71 5.92 18.91
CA PRO A 470 10.41 6.51 19.24
C PRO A 470 9.31 5.46 19.45
N ALA A 471 9.30 4.38 18.68
CA ALA A 471 8.34 3.28 18.80
C ALA A 471 8.47 2.59 20.17
N LEU A 472 9.68 2.21 20.58
CA LEU A 472 9.90 1.59 21.89
C LEU A 472 9.48 2.52 23.04
N ARG A 473 9.81 3.80 22.94
CA ARG A 473 9.44 4.77 23.98
C ARG A 473 7.93 4.94 24.12
N GLY A 474 7.19 4.86 23.02
CA GLY A 474 5.72 4.89 23.03
C GLY A 474 5.08 3.69 23.74
N GLU A 475 5.72 2.53 23.65
CA GLU A 475 5.21 1.27 24.25
C GLU A 475 5.72 1.01 25.69
N ARG A 476 6.57 1.88 26.22
CA ARG A 476 7.20 1.70 27.52
C ARG A 476 6.22 1.38 28.66
N GLU A 477 5.09 2.08 28.70
CA GLU A 477 4.12 1.90 29.78
C GLU A 477 3.24 0.64 29.61
N HIS A 478 3.17 0.09 28.38
CA HIS A 478 2.35 -1.07 28.07
C HIS A 478 3.11 -2.41 28.19
N LEU A 479 4.45 -2.38 28.16
CA LEU A 479 5.30 -3.56 28.19
C LEU A 479 6.18 -3.56 29.45
N PRO A 480 5.90 -4.42 30.45
CA PRO A 480 6.62 -4.45 31.74
C PRO A 480 8.12 -4.66 31.60
N THR A 481 8.55 -5.66 30.82
CA THR A 481 9.98 -5.93 30.59
C THR A 481 10.68 -4.75 29.92
N LEU A 482 10.01 -4.08 28.98
CA LEU A 482 10.57 -2.90 28.32
C LEU A 482 10.70 -1.72 29.28
N ARG A 483 9.73 -1.52 30.17
CA ARG A 483 9.81 -0.49 31.23
C ARG A 483 11.00 -0.71 32.14
N ASP A 484 11.25 -1.94 32.56
CA ASP A 484 12.38 -2.30 33.43
C ASP A 484 13.73 -2.08 32.69
N LEU A 485 13.82 -2.43 31.40
CA LEU A 485 14.98 -2.13 30.56
C LEU A 485 15.31 -0.63 30.49
N PHE A 486 14.29 0.21 30.36
CA PHE A 486 14.49 1.67 30.38
C PHE A 486 14.91 2.22 31.75
N ALA A 487 14.54 1.55 32.83
CA ALA A 487 14.91 1.96 34.19
C ALA A 487 16.38 1.65 34.51
N HIS A 488 16.96 0.59 33.91
CA HIS A 488 18.33 0.12 34.16
C HIS A 488 19.30 0.38 33.00
N GLY A 489 18.85 1.11 31.97
CA GLY A 489 19.64 1.40 30.77
C GLY A 489 20.47 2.66 30.89
N THR A 490 21.78 2.55 30.64
CA THR A 490 22.70 3.70 30.55
C THR A 490 23.01 4.03 29.09
N PRO A 491 22.79 5.30 28.62
CA PRO A 491 23.07 5.68 27.25
C PRO A 491 24.55 5.57 26.90
N VAL A 492 24.89 4.81 25.84
CA VAL A 492 26.27 4.66 25.31
C VAL A 492 26.42 5.34 23.95
N ALA A 493 25.34 5.60 23.25
CA ALA A 493 25.31 6.39 22.02
C ALA A 493 23.94 7.06 21.85
N THR A 494 23.91 8.24 21.21
CA THR A 494 22.68 8.99 20.92
C THR A 494 22.76 9.54 19.50
N PHE A 495 21.70 9.40 18.73
CA PHE A 495 21.55 9.88 17.36
C PHE A 495 20.33 10.80 17.24
N GLY A 496 20.55 12.01 16.72
CA GLY A 496 19.51 13.03 16.56
C GLY A 496 19.11 13.71 17.88
N GLU A 497 18.02 14.48 17.82
CA GLU A 497 17.52 15.29 18.92
C GLU A 497 15.98 15.17 19.03
N GLY A 498 15.44 15.64 20.14
CA GLY A 498 13.99 15.69 20.38
C GLY A 498 13.29 14.34 20.38
N GLY A 499 12.03 14.33 19.93
CA GLY A 499 11.18 13.12 19.95
C GLY A 499 11.62 12.01 19.00
N GLY A 500 12.30 12.37 17.89
CA GLY A 500 12.78 11.43 16.88
C GLY A 500 14.13 10.78 17.18
N ARG A 501 14.84 11.20 18.23
CA ARG A 501 16.16 10.65 18.56
C ARG A 501 16.12 9.15 18.83
N ILE A 502 17.27 8.50 18.61
CA ILE A 502 17.51 7.09 18.97
C ILE A 502 18.67 7.03 19.94
N ASP A 503 18.45 6.38 21.08
CA ASP A 503 19.49 6.15 22.08
C ASP A 503 19.85 4.65 22.10
N ILE A 504 21.12 4.32 22.15
CA ILE A 504 21.59 2.97 22.45
C ILE A 504 21.85 2.91 23.96
N LEU A 505 21.06 2.10 24.65
CA LEU A 505 21.21 1.90 26.09
C LEU A 505 21.94 0.58 26.34
N ARG A 506 22.97 0.61 27.17
CA ARG A 506 23.55 -0.61 27.76
C ARG A 506 22.80 -0.89 29.04
N ILE A 507 22.47 -2.16 29.25
CA ILE A 507 21.82 -2.61 30.49
C ILE A 507 22.91 -3.00 31.47
N ASP A 508 22.84 -2.42 32.65
CA ASP A 508 23.78 -2.70 33.74
C ASP A 508 23.09 -3.59 34.78
N ASP A 509 23.72 -4.68 35.17
CA ASP A 509 23.21 -5.72 36.09
C ASP A 509 23.14 -5.30 37.58
N GLU A 510 23.37 -4.01 37.91
CA GLU A 510 23.39 -3.54 39.30
C GLU A 510 22.00 -3.24 39.89
#